data_4f62769e1d16c940085b1d674fb6cb24
#
_entry.id   4f62769e1d16c940085b1d674fb6cb24
#
_cell.length_a   1.000
_cell.length_b   1.000
_cell.length_c   1.000
_cell.angle_alpha   90.00
_cell.angle_beta   90.00
_cell.angle_gamma   90.00
#
_symmetry.space_group_name_H-M   'P 1'
#
loop_
_entity.id
_entity.type
_entity.pdbx_description
1 polymer ?
#
loop_
_entity_poly.entity_id
_entity_poly.type
_entity_poly.pdbx_seq_one_letter_code
_entity_poly.pdbx_strand_id
1 'polypeptide(L)'
;IDEVLGCHTPMSAKSQKETFQAIVEETLGDNCDFETIKSIHENLSELAEETKDEPVQPVLNKTQLKQLLENNGADPEKLQEFDSRYADVEDGPETSFTVSNVVNTRSFEIKTPDVIIKVAPDKTDLVENRIIDGRPCLVIAINEHVEINGISVLPVPLKDRKGAVKNNGDVQEEGTPWGEEEKPVKKPADDTDEIRPVATGICSVKDM
;
A
#
# COMPACT_ATOMS: atom_id res chain seq x y z
N ILE A 1 8.82 33.94 25.15
CA ILE A 1 8.74 34.76 23.93
C ILE A 1 7.30 34.69 23.38
N ASP A 2 6.70 33.50 23.36
CA ASP A 2 5.35 33.24 22.84
C ASP A 2 4.25 34.04 23.57
N GLU A 3 4.38 34.14 24.90
CA GLU A 3 3.44 34.86 25.75
C GLU A 3 3.46 36.40 25.51
N VAL A 4 4.56 36.93 24.97
CA VAL A 4 4.77 38.38 24.77
C VAL A 4 4.36 38.81 23.35
N LEU A 5 4.47 37.91 22.36
CA LEU A 5 4.19 38.25 20.95
C LEU A 5 2.90 37.65 20.43
N GLY A 6 2.25 36.75 21.18
CA GLY A 6 1.04 36.04 20.74
C GLY A 6 1.27 35.19 19.46
N CYS A 7 2.51 34.85 19.16
CA CYS A 7 2.89 34.04 18.00
C CYS A 7 3.13 32.60 18.47
N HIS A 8 2.39 31.66 17.93
CA HIS A 8 2.65 30.24 18.13
C HIS A 8 3.87 29.84 17.29
N THR A 9 4.87 29.22 17.91
CA THR A 9 6.03 28.69 17.17
C THR A 9 5.60 27.39 16.50
N PRO A 10 5.55 27.30 15.16
CA PRO A 10 5.11 26.08 14.49
C PRO A 10 6.05 24.91 14.79
N MET A 11 5.52 23.71 14.82
CA MET A 11 6.28 22.48 15.02
C MET A 11 7.43 22.36 14.02
N SER A 12 8.60 21.93 14.49
CA SER A 12 9.73 21.63 13.61
C SER A 12 9.40 20.47 12.65
N ALA A 13 10.05 20.41 11.48
CA ALA A 13 9.88 19.31 10.54
C ALA A 13 10.11 17.92 11.19
N LYS A 14 11.07 17.85 12.12
CA LYS A 14 11.35 16.62 12.87
C LYS A 14 10.18 16.27 13.80
N SER A 15 9.68 17.24 14.57
CA SER A 15 8.55 17.03 15.47
C SER A 15 7.30 16.65 14.69
N GLN A 16 7.01 17.29 13.54
CA GLN A 16 5.90 16.94 12.67
C GLN A 16 5.97 15.48 12.23
N LYS A 17 7.16 15.02 11.82
CA LYS A 17 7.36 13.62 11.41
C LYS A 17 7.14 12.64 12.56
N GLU A 18 7.74 12.88 13.71
CA GLU A 18 7.64 12.01 14.87
C GLU A 18 6.20 11.94 15.39
N THR A 19 5.51 13.08 15.47
CA THR A 19 4.11 13.15 15.88
C THR A 19 3.19 12.45 14.89
N PHE A 20 3.39 12.69 13.58
CA PHE A 20 2.63 12.01 12.54
C PHE A 20 2.78 10.50 12.63
N GLN A 21 4.01 9.99 12.77
CA GLN A 21 4.28 8.56 12.91
C GLN A 21 3.57 7.98 14.13
N ALA A 22 3.67 8.64 15.29
CA ALA A 22 3.00 8.19 16.50
C ALA A 22 1.47 8.12 16.33
N ILE A 23 0.86 9.14 15.73
CA ILE A 23 -0.59 9.15 15.46
C ILE A 23 -0.99 8.01 14.53
N VAL A 24 -0.23 7.77 13.45
CA VAL A 24 -0.50 6.69 12.48
C VAL A 24 -0.40 5.32 13.15
N GLU A 25 0.71 5.05 13.85
CA GLU A 25 0.94 3.77 14.54
C GLU A 25 -0.12 3.47 15.59
N GLU A 26 -0.47 4.46 16.41
CA GLU A 26 -1.47 4.29 17.46
C GLU A 26 -2.89 4.13 16.92
N THR A 27 -3.24 4.86 15.85
CA THR A 27 -4.59 4.80 15.28
C THR A 27 -4.81 3.52 14.47
N LEU A 28 -3.81 3.06 13.73
CA LEU A 28 -3.90 1.80 12.99
C LEU A 28 -3.76 0.59 13.92
N GLY A 29 -2.93 0.66 14.95
CA GLY A 29 -2.72 -0.45 15.88
C GLY A 29 -2.32 -1.74 15.15
N ASP A 30 -3.13 -2.79 15.28
CA ASP A 30 -2.87 -4.11 14.66
C ASP A 30 -2.99 -4.08 13.11
N ASN A 31 -3.65 -3.07 12.56
CA ASN A 31 -3.77 -2.84 11.11
C ASN A 31 -2.59 -2.04 10.53
N CYS A 32 -1.57 -1.72 11.34
CA CYS A 32 -0.34 -1.07 10.91
C CYS A 32 0.59 -2.08 10.22
N ASP A 33 0.19 -2.59 9.06
CA ASP A 33 0.93 -3.55 8.27
C ASP A 33 1.65 -2.91 7.06
N PHE A 34 2.40 -3.73 6.33
CA PHE A 34 3.19 -3.29 5.18
C PHE A 34 2.33 -2.65 4.09
N GLU A 35 1.22 -3.27 3.72
CA GLU A 35 0.34 -2.80 2.64
C GLU A 35 -0.36 -1.49 3.02
N THR A 36 -0.80 -1.39 4.26
CA THR A 36 -1.41 -0.17 4.80
C THR A 36 -0.44 1.01 4.78
N ILE A 37 0.78 0.82 5.27
CA ILE A 37 1.81 1.89 5.27
C ILE A 37 2.25 2.24 3.86
N LYS A 38 2.36 1.26 2.97
CA LYS A 38 2.64 1.48 1.54
C LYS A 38 1.56 2.34 0.91
N SER A 39 0.27 2.01 1.10
CA SER A 39 -0.86 2.78 0.58
C SER A 39 -0.88 4.22 1.12
N ILE A 40 -0.63 4.43 2.40
CA ILE A 40 -0.51 5.77 2.99
C ILE A 40 0.63 6.56 2.33
N HIS A 41 1.79 5.92 2.14
CA HIS A 41 2.93 6.57 1.48
C HIS A 41 2.61 6.96 0.03
N GLU A 42 1.95 6.08 -0.72
CA GLU A 42 1.53 6.32 -2.10
C GLU A 42 0.56 7.50 -2.19
N ASN A 43 -0.50 7.51 -1.37
CA ASN A 43 -1.47 8.61 -1.31
C ASN A 43 -0.81 9.98 -0.99
N LEU A 44 0.13 10.00 -0.05
CA LEU A 44 0.85 11.23 0.32
C LEU A 44 1.85 11.65 -0.75
N SER A 45 2.48 10.71 -1.42
CA SER A 45 3.40 10.99 -2.53
C SER A 45 2.68 11.53 -3.76
N GLU A 46 1.50 10.99 -4.06
CA GLU A 46 0.63 11.49 -5.13
C GLU A 46 0.16 12.92 -4.82
N LEU A 47 -0.31 13.19 -3.61
CA LEU A 47 -0.69 14.54 -3.17
C LEU A 47 0.47 15.53 -3.30
N ALA A 48 1.70 15.12 -2.94
CA ALA A 48 2.88 15.96 -3.06
C ALA A 48 3.28 16.22 -4.51
N GLU A 49 3.09 15.23 -5.41
CA GLU A 49 3.40 15.39 -6.84
C GLU A 49 2.36 16.26 -7.55
N GLU A 50 1.06 16.08 -7.26
CA GLU A 50 -0.02 16.89 -7.81
C GLU A 50 0.13 18.38 -7.48
N THR A 51 0.63 18.69 -6.28
CA THR A 51 0.78 20.08 -5.79
C THR A 51 2.19 20.64 -5.97
N LYS A 52 3.07 19.93 -6.66
CA LYS A 52 4.49 20.31 -6.82
C LYS A 52 4.72 21.67 -7.44
N ASP A 53 3.86 22.07 -8.38
CA ASP A 53 3.93 23.34 -9.09
C ASP A 53 3.18 24.46 -8.35
N GLU A 54 2.54 24.15 -7.23
CA GLU A 54 1.85 25.16 -6.42
C GLU A 54 2.83 25.92 -5.52
N PRO A 55 2.60 27.23 -5.29
CA PRO A 55 3.47 28.06 -4.45
C PRO A 55 3.41 27.68 -2.97
N VAL A 56 2.38 26.95 -2.54
CA VAL A 56 2.15 26.53 -1.16
C VAL A 56 2.23 25.01 -1.08
N GLN A 57 3.07 24.51 -0.17
CA GLN A 57 3.18 23.07 0.05
C GLN A 57 1.88 22.50 0.62
N PRO A 58 1.49 21.29 0.21
CA PRO A 58 0.31 20.62 0.74
C PRO A 58 0.49 20.32 2.23
N VAL A 59 -0.58 20.56 2.96
CA VAL A 59 -0.67 20.27 4.40
C VAL A 59 -1.82 19.31 4.66
N LEU A 60 -1.63 18.40 5.60
CA LEU A 60 -2.66 17.55 6.14
C LEU A 60 -3.23 18.16 7.41
N ASN A 61 -4.48 18.55 7.37
CA ASN A 61 -5.21 18.93 8.57
C ASN A 61 -5.79 17.68 9.27
N LYS A 62 -6.36 17.88 10.46
CA LYS A 62 -6.99 16.84 11.27
C LYS A 62 -7.99 15.98 10.47
N THR A 63 -8.88 16.63 9.71
CA THR A 63 -9.93 15.92 8.96
C THR A 63 -9.36 15.08 7.82
N GLN A 64 -8.39 15.60 7.09
CA GLN A 64 -7.72 14.89 6.01
C GLN A 64 -6.91 13.70 6.54
N LEU A 65 -6.19 13.89 7.66
CA LEU A 65 -5.45 12.78 8.28
C LEU A 65 -6.39 11.68 8.79
N LYS A 66 -7.50 12.06 9.45
CA LYS A 66 -8.50 11.09 9.90
C LYS A 66 -9.09 10.31 8.73
N GLN A 67 -9.44 10.99 7.64
CA GLN A 67 -9.97 10.35 6.43
C GLN A 67 -8.93 9.43 5.76
N LEU A 68 -7.67 9.84 5.73
CA LEU A 68 -6.58 9.01 5.22
C LEU A 68 -6.46 7.70 6.02
N LEU A 69 -6.51 7.77 7.35
CA LEU A 69 -6.43 6.59 8.21
C LEU A 69 -7.68 5.71 8.10
N GLU A 70 -8.88 6.30 8.01
CA GLU A 70 -10.12 5.58 7.79
C GLU A 70 -10.11 4.81 6.46
N ASN A 71 -9.68 5.45 5.38
CA ASN A 71 -9.58 4.83 4.06
C ASN A 71 -8.53 3.70 4.02
N ASN A 72 -7.56 3.73 4.91
CA ASN A 72 -6.50 2.71 5.05
C ASN A 72 -6.76 1.71 6.19
N GLY A 73 -8.02 1.56 6.61
CA GLY A 73 -8.44 0.46 7.47
C GLY A 73 -8.24 0.69 8.96
N ALA A 74 -8.19 1.95 9.42
CA ALA A 74 -8.19 2.23 10.85
C ALA A 74 -9.51 1.78 11.50
N ASP A 75 -9.42 1.15 12.67
CA ASP A 75 -10.57 0.69 13.42
C ASP A 75 -11.47 1.86 13.85
N PRO A 76 -12.81 1.72 13.74
CA PRO A 76 -13.74 2.77 14.18
C PRO A 76 -13.58 3.18 15.65
N GLU A 77 -13.20 2.24 16.53
CA GLU A 77 -12.93 2.54 17.94
C GLU A 77 -11.68 3.44 18.09
N LYS A 78 -10.62 3.12 17.34
CA LYS A 78 -9.39 3.92 17.31
C LYS A 78 -9.59 5.30 16.71
N LEU A 79 -10.48 5.41 15.69
CA LEU A 79 -10.86 6.69 15.10
C LEU A 79 -11.68 7.59 16.04
N GLN A 80 -12.39 7.03 17.03
CA GLN A 80 -13.04 7.81 18.09
C GLN A 80 -12.01 8.41 19.05
N GLU A 81 -10.96 7.64 19.39
CA GLU A 81 -9.87 8.12 20.23
C GLU A 81 -8.94 9.11 19.51
N PHE A 82 -8.88 9.05 18.17
CA PHE A 82 -8.05 9.94 17.35
C PHE A 82 -8.27 11.41 17.65
N ASP A 83 -9.52 11.84 17.85
CA ASP A 83 -9.85 13.23 18.12
C ASP A 83 -9.24 13.75 19.42
N SER A 84 -9.19 12.91 20.45
CA SER A 84 -8.55 13.25 21.74
C SER A 84 -7.03 13.29 21.60
N ARG A 85 -6.46 12.30 20.93
CA ARG A 85 -5.00 12.20 20.71
C ARG A 85 -4.48 13.38 19.88
N TYR A 86 -5.24 13.75 18.83
CA TYR A 86 -4.87 14.87 18.00
C TYR A 86 -4.94 16.20 18.76
N ALA A 87 -5.85 16.34 19.72
CA ALA A 87 -5.96 17.53 20.56
C ALA A 87 -4.79 17.67 21.54
N ASP A 88 -4.15 16.53 21.93
CA ASP A 88 -3.00 16.50 22.82
C ASP A 88 -1.66 16.79 22.13
N VAL A 89 -1.68 16.98 20.79
CA VAL A 89 -0.49 17.35 20.02
C VAL A 89 0.00 18.75 20.39
N GLU A 90 1.28 18.98 20.32
CA GLU A 90 2.00 20.18 20.80
C GLU A 90 1.37 21.51 20.33
N ASP A 91 0.86 21.58 19.08
CA ASP A 91 0.19 22.77 18.52
C ASP A 91 -1.34 22.75 18.70
N GLY A 92 -1.87 21.74 19.41
CA GLY A 92 -3.30 21.61 19.70
C GLY A 92 -4.15 21.23 18.47
N PRO A 93 -5.48 21.50 18.52
CA PRO A 93 -6.42 21.02 17.51
C PRO A 93 -6.26 21.65 16.11
N GLU A 94 -5.54 22.77 16.00
CA GLU A 94 -5.25 23.48 14.75
C GLU A 94 -3.99 22.96 14.06
N THR A 95 -3.31 21.95 14.62
CA THR A 95 -2.11 21.35 14.05
C THR A 95 -2.35 20.89 12.62
N SER A 96 -1.38 21.17 11.75
CA SER A 96 -1.35 20.64 10.39
C SER A 96 0.06 20.13 10.07
N PHE A 97 0.13 19.05 9.31
CA PHE A 97 1.39 18.43 8.92
C PHE A 97 1.73 18.77 7.47
N THR A 98 2.87 19.37 7.24
CA THR A 98 3.37 19.57 5.88
C THR A 98 3.75 18.22 5.28
N VAL A 99 3.19 17.84 4.14
CA VAL A 99 3.37 16.52 3.52
C VAL A 99 4.84 16.19 3.31
N SER A 100 5.65 17.13 2.83
CA SER A 100 7.10 16.93 2.63
C SER A 100 7.90 16.73 3.92
N ASN A 101 7.33 17.05 5.09
CA ASN A 101 7.96 16.81 6.39
C ASN A 101 7.66 15.40 6.91
N VAL A 102 6.49 14.84 6.59
CA VAL A 102 6.02 13.56 7.14
C VAL A 102 6.31 12.38 6.23
N VAL A 103 6.35 12.60 4.91
CA VAL A 103 6.68 11.55 3.94
C VAL A 103 7.93 11.91 3.14
N ASN A 104 8.76 10.91 2.85
CA ASN A 104 9.87 11.09 1.93
C ASN A 104 9.40 10.82 0.49
N THR A 105 9.09 11.91 -0.22
CA THR A 105 8.61 11.85 -1.61
C THR A 105 9.67 11.41 -2.62
N ARG A 106 10.93 11.23 -2.20
CA ARG A 106 12.03 10.83 -3.08
C ARG A 106 12.31 9.33 -3.05
N SER A 107 11.93 8.64 -1.98
CA SER A 107 12.12 7.20 -1.84
C SER A 107 11.20 6.61 -0.78
N PHE A 108 10.66 5.44 -1.07
CA PHE A 108 10.06 4.56 -0.08
C PHE A 108 11.18 3.76 0.59
N GLU A 109 11.36 3.94 1.89
CA GLU A 109 12.43 3.30 2.65
C GLU A 109 11.87 2.23 3.58
N ILE A 110 12.34 1.00 3.42
CA ILE A 110 12.04 -0.13 4.29
C ILE A 110 13.31 -0.45 5.06
N LYS A 111 13.21 -0.50 6.37
CA LYS A 111 14.35 -0.71 7.26
C LYS A 111 14.11 -1.87 8.20
N THR A 112 15.06 -2.80 8.20
CA THR A 112 15.19 -3.85 9.20
C THR A 112 16.50 -3.62 10.00
N PRO A 113 16.78 -4.35 11.09
CA PRO A 113 18.05 -4.21 11.80
C PRO A 113 19.29 -4.36 10.93
N ASP A 114 19.24 -5.21 9.92
CA ASP A 114 20.41 -5.61 9.12
C ASP A 114 20.35 -5.12 7.66
N VAL A 115 19.17 -4.67 7.17
CA VAL A 115 18.95 -4.34 5.76
C VAL A 115 18.18 -3.03 5.62
N ILE A 116 18.62 -2.21 4.68
CA ILE A 116 17.87 -1.02 4.25
C ILE A 116 17.57 -1.16 2.76
N ILE A 117 16.29 -1.10 2.42
CA ILE A 117 15.80 -1.12 1.05
C ILE A 117 15.27 0.27 0.73
N LYS A 118 15.70 0.84 -0.39
CA LYS A 118 15.17 2.11 -0.91
C LYS A 118 14.61 1.88 -2.30
N VAL A 119 13.35 2.22 -2.45
CA VAL A 119 12.60 2.04 -3.69
C VAL A 119 12.19 3.41 -4.20
N ALA A 120 12.21 3.61 -5.52
CA ALA A 120 11.66 4.81 -6.11
C ALA A 120 10.15 4.90 -5.81
N PRO A 121 9.60 6.10 -5.54
CA PRO A 121 8.21 6.24 -5.08
C PRO A 121 7.17 5.68 -6.07
N ASP A 122 7.50 5.74 -7.38
CA ASP A 122 6.68 5.24 -8.48
C ASP A 122 6.87 3.72 -8.76
N LYS A 123 7.66 3.03 -7.92
CA LYS A 123 8.03 1.60 -8.07
C LYS A 123 7.80 0.80 -6.80
N THR A 124 6.95 1.26 -5.93
CA THR A 124 6.58 0.54 -4.70
C THR A 124 5.88 -0.78 -4.99
N ASP A 125 5.26 -0.91 -6.16
CA ASP A 125 4.66 -2.13 -6.71
C ASP A 125 5.66 -3.28 -6.89
N LEU A 126 6.96 -2.98 -7.02
CA LEU A 126 8.00 -4.00 -7.12
C LEU A 126 8.29 -4.72 -5.80
N VAL A 127 7.80 -4.21 -4.68
CA VAL A 127 8.03 -4.81 -3.36
C VAL A 127 6.73 -5.34 -2.80
N GLU A 128 6.73 -6.62 -2.44
CA GLU A 128 5.59 -7.32 -1.87
C GLU A 128 5.95 -7.99 -0.56
N ASN A 129 4.99 -8.04 0.35
CA ASN A 129 5.08 -8.84 1.57
C ASN A 129 4.46 -10.22 1.33
N ARG A 130 5.26 -11.28 1.48
CA ARG A 130 4.82 -12.68 1.28
C ARG A 130 5.29 -13.58 2.40
N ILE A 131 4.49 -14.61 2.69
CA ILE A 131 4.92 -15.69 3.57
C ILE A 131 5.55 -16.78 2.69
N ILE A 132 6.84 -17.04 2.88
CA ILE A 132 7.58 -18.09 2.20
C ILE A 132 8.10 -19.06 3.25
N ASP A 133 7.74 -20.33 3.15
CA ASP A 133 8.10 -21.38 4.11
C ASP A 133 7.76 -21.01 5.57
N GLY A 134 6.60 -20.37 5.76
CA GLY A 134 6.12 -19.93 7.08
C GLY A 134 6.84 -18.71 7.67
N ARG A 135 7.68 -18.03 6.88
CA ARG A 135 8.41 -16.83 7.29
C ARG A 135 7.90 -15.60 6.53
N PRO A 136 7.68 -14.47 7.20
CA PRO A 136 7.42 -13.22 6.52
C PRO A 136 8.65 -12.78 5.74
N CYS A 137 8.47 -12.50 4.45
CA CYS A 137 9.53 -12.11 3.53
C CYS A 137 9.09 -10.88 2.73
N LEU A 138 10.04 -9.98 2.49
CA LEU A 138 9.89 -8.94 1.48
C LEU A 138 10.48 -9.47 0.17
N VAL A 139 9.68 -9.50 -0.87
CA VAL A 139 10.05 -9.98 -2.20
C VAL A 139 10.14 -8.79 -3.13
N ILE A 140 11.24 -8.69 -3.86
CA ILE A 140 11.47 -7.62 -4.84
C ILE A 140 11.40 -8.23 -6.23
N ALA A 141 10.45 -7.79 -7.05
CA ALA A 141 10.36 -8.17 -8.44
C ALA A 141 11.49 -7.53 -9.24
N ILE A 142 12.19 -8.34 -10.04
CA ILE A 142 13.32 -7.90 -10.86
C ILE A 142 12.90 -7.98 -12.31
N ASN A 143 12.68 -6.83 -12.93
CA ASN A 143 12.22 -6.74 -14.32
C ASN A 143 13.37 -6.55 -15.31
N GLU A 144 14.53 -6.15 -14.83
CA GLU A 144 15.69 -5.82 -15.67
C GLU A 144 16.97 -6.52 -15.14
N HIS A 145 18.12 -5.94 -15.40
CA HIS A 145 19.39 -6.43 -14.87
C HIS A 145 19.58 -6.05 -13.39
N VAL A 146 20.33 -6.87 -12.69
CA VAL A 146 20.73 -6.64 -11.30
C VAL A 146 22.20 -6.28 -11.27
N GLU A 147 22.58 -5.29 -10.51
CA GLU A 147 23.95 -4.95 -10.24
C GLU A 147 24.30 -5.24 -8.78
N ILE A 148 25.38 -5.99 -8.58
CA ILE A 148 25.92 -6.32 -7.25
C ILE A 148 27.34 -5.82 -7.17
N ASN A 149 27.61 -4.84 -6.31
CA ASN A 149 28.93 -4.22 -6.16
C ASN A 149 29.56 -3.74 -7.48
N GLY A 150 28.74 -3.15 -8.36
CA GLY A 150 29.20 -2.66 -9.67
C GLY A 150 29.30 -3.76 -10.75
N ILE A 151 28.88 -4.98 -10.46
CA ILE A 151 28.90 -6.10 -11.41
C ILE A 151 27.46 -6.41 -11.82
N SER A 152 27.18 -6.30 -13.14
CA SER A 152 25.88 -6.67 -13.69
C SER A 152 25.67 -8.17 -13.64
N VAL A 153 24.54 -8.59 -13.08
CA VAL A 153 24.13 -10.00 -12.94
C VAL A 153 22.81 -10.19 -13.68
N LEU A 154 22.74 -11.20 -14.52
CA LEU A 154 21.49 -11.58 -15.15
C LEU A 154 20.69 -12.46 -14.19
N PRO A 155 19.43 -12.12 -13.87
CA PRO A 155 18.56 -13.00 -13.10
C PRO A 155 18.24 -14.23 -13.98
N VAL A 156 18.84 -15.36 -13.66
CA VAL A 156 18.60 -16.63 -14.35
C VAL A 156 17.67 -17.47 -13.48
N PRO A 157 16.53 -17.97 -14.00
CA PRO A 157 15.67 -18.90 -13.30
C PRO A 157 16.46 -20.12 -12.81
N LEU A 158 16.18 -20.57 -11.58
CA LEU A 158 16.88 -21.70 -10.95
C LEU A 158 16.89 -22.97 -11.82
N LYS A 159 15.85 -23.16 -12.64
CA LYS A 159 15.72 -24.30 -13.59
C LYS A 159 16.78 -24.32 -14.69
N ASP A 160 17.37 -23.19 -15.04
CA ASP A 160 18.30 -23.04 -16.14
C ASP A 160 19.78 -23.00 -15.70
N ARG A 161 20.07 -23.14 -14.42
CA ARG A 161 21.44 -23.20 -13.91
C ARG A 161 22.06 -24.57 -14.20
N LYS A 162 22.70 -24.72 -15.35
CA LYS A 162 23.58 -25.86 -15.62
C LYS A 162 24.72 -25.80 -14.61
N GLY A 163 24.68 -26.67 -13.59
CA GLY A 163 25.79 -26.82 -12.64
C GLY A 163 25.45 -26.52 -11.15
N ALA A 164 24.21 -26.42 -10.74
CA ALA A 164 23.90 -26.37 -9.32
C ALA A 164 24.22 -27.71 -8.65
N VAL A 165 25.13 -27.67 -7.70
CA VAL A 165 25.51 -28.81 -6.85
C VAL A 165 24.25 -29.36 -6.19
N LYS A 166 23.94 -30.62 -6.44
CA LYS A 166 22.85 -31.36 -5.82
C LYS A 166 23.15 -31.51 -4.33
N ASN A 167 22.60 -30.63 -3.50
CA ASN A 167 22.43 -30.96 -2.09
C ASN A 167 21.14 -31.77 -1.98
N ASN A 168 21.30 -33.03 -1.57
CA ASN A 168 20.21 -33.96 -1.32
C ASN A 168 19.28 -33.43 -0.22
N GLY A 169 18.08 -33.12 -0.61
CA GLY A 169 16.95 -32.82 0.26
C GLY A 169 15.71 -32.74 -0.62
N ASP A 170 14.91 -33.80 -0.56
CA ASP A 170 13.64 -33.90 -1.30
C ASP A 170 12.75 -32.70 -1.05
N VAL A 171 12.58 -31.87 -2.08
CA VAL A 171 11.51 -30.86 -2.11
C VAL A 171 10.58 -31.26 -3.25
N GLN A 172 9.39 -31.69 -2.88
CA GLN A 172 8.29 -31.92 -3.81
C GLN A 172 7.91 -30.60 -4.48
N GLU A 173 7.89 -30.63 -5.81
CA GLU A 173 7.45 -29.51 -6.64
C GLU A 173 5.93 -29.33 -6.52
N GLU A 174 5.47 -28.26 -5.93
CA GLU A 174 4.12 -27.74 -6.17
C GLU A 174 4.19 -26.25 -6.51
N GLY A 175 3.78 -25.95 -7.74
CA GLY A 175 3.24 -24.66 -8.13
C GLY A 175 4.22 -23.59 -8.57
N THR A 176 4.24 -23.29 -9.86
CA THR A 176 4.88 -22.12 -10.46
C THR A 176 4.21 -20.82 -9.97
N PRO A 177 4.99 -19.84 -9.49
CA PRO A 177 4.43 -18.58 -8.94
C PRO A 177 4.09 -17.50 -9.97
N TRP A 178 4.23 -17.73 -11.23
CA TRP A 178 3.97 -16.69 -12.23
C TRP A 178 2.94 -17.17 -13.24
N GLY A 179 1.79 -16.47 -13.24
CA GLY A 179 0.61 -16.82 -13.99
C GLY A 179 0.86 -17.14 -15.46
N GLU A 180 0.42 -18.32 -15.87
CA GLU A 180 0.19 -18.61 -17.27
C GLU A 180 -1.04 -17.80 -17.72
N GLU A 181 -0.86 -16.98 -18.75
CA GLU A 181 -1.95 -16.35 -19.50
C GLU A 181 -2.92 -17.42 -19.97
N GLU A 182 -4.15 -17.38 -19.49
CA GLU A 182 -5.24 -18.19 -20.03
C GLU A 182 -5.50 -17.81 -21.48
N LYS A 183 -5.10 -18.69 -22.39
CA LYS A 183 -5.55 -18.61 -23.78
C LYS A 183 -7.06 -18.87 -23.83
N PRO A 184 -7.83 -18.08 -24.59
CA PRO A 184 -9.27 -18.24 -24.68
C PRO A 184 -9.63 -19.60 -25.27
N VAL A 185 -10.34 -20.40 -24.50
CA VAL A 185 -10.91 -21.68 -24.93
C VAL A 185 -11.99 -21.38 -25.98
N LYS A 186 -11.77 -21.85 -27.22
CA LYS A 186 -12.80 -21.90 -28.27
C LYS A 186 -13.92 -22.81 -27.79
N LYS A 187 -15.14 -22.27 -27.67
CA LYS A 187 -16.38 -23.06 -27.53
C LYS A 187 -16.59 -23.94 -28.78
N PRO A 188 -16.93 -25.22 -28.63
CA PRO A 188 -17.45 -25.99 -29.74
C PRO A 188 -18.83 -25.51 -30.09
N ALA A 189 -19.12 -25.45 -31.37
CA ALA A 189 -20.43 -25.17 -31.92
C ALA A 189 -21.39 -26.31 -31.51
N ASP A 190 -22.57 -25.96 -31.01
CA ASP A 190 -23.65 -26.88 -30.78
C ASP A 190 -24.66 -26.73 -31.88
N ASP A 191 -24.96 -27.87 -32.51
CA ASP A 191 -26.02 -28.05 -33.51
C ASP A 191 -27.36 -28.31 -32.82
N THR A 192 -28.33 -27.52 -33.26
CA THR A 192 -29.77 -27.81 -33.41
C THR A 192 -30.49 -28.69 -32.39
N ASP A 193 -31.55 -28.18 -31.81
CA ASP A 193 -32.88 -28.62 -32.22
C ASP A 193 -34.01 -27.69 -31.73
N GLU A 194 -34.89 -27.40 -32.70
CA GLU A 194 -36.17 -26.72 -32.54
C GLU A 194 -37.10 -27.45 -31.56
N ILE A 195 -37.80 -26.71 -30.70
CA ILE A 195 -39.23 -27.01 -30.43
C ILE A 195 -39.95 -25.70 -30.04
N ARG A 196 -41.04 -25.47 -30.75
CA ARG A 196 -41.98 -24.35 -30.78
C ARG A 196 -42.89 -24.26 -29.55
N PRO A 197 -43.63 -23.15 -29.46
CA PRO A 197 -44.23 -22.64 -28.23
C PRO A 197 -45.63 -23.21 -27.94
N VAL A 198 -46.00 -23.16 -26.67
CA VAL A 198 -47.42 -23.25 -26.28
C VAL A 198 -47.79 -22.05 -25.45
N ALA A 199 -48.74 -21.30 -26.00
CA ALA A 199 -49.41 -20.17 -25.41
C ALA A 199 -50.48 -20.61 -24.38
N THR A 200 -51.00 -19.63 -23.70
CA THR A 200 -52.19 -19.53 -22.83
C THR A 200 -51.84 -19.57 -21.33
N GLY A 201 -52.33 -18.67 -20.55
CA GLY A 201 -53.51 -17.82 -20.57
C GLY A 201 -53.54 -16.86 -19.41
N ILE A 202 -54.23 -15.85 -19.66
CA ILE A 202 -54.66 -14.71 -18.86
C ILE A 202 -55.36 -15.18 -17.58
N CYS A 203 -55.11 -14.54 -16.43
CA CYS A 203 -56.20 -14.18 -15.52
C CYS A 203 -55.82 -12.99 -14.63
N SER A 204 -56.54 -11.95 -14.84
CA SER A 204 -56.71 -10.73 -14.07
C SER A 204 -57.77 -11.01 -12.99
N VAL A 205 -57.57 -10.55 -11.76
CA VAL A 205 -58.62 -10.11 -10.79
C VAL A 205 -57.85 -9.40 -9.68
N LYS A 206 -57.88 -8.13 -9.49
CA LYS A 206 -58.84 -7.18 -8.89
C LYS A 206 -59.25 -7.51 -7.45
N ASP A 207 -59.02 -6.49 -6.61
CA ASP A 207 -59.72 -6.09 -5.38
C ASP A 207 -59.56 -6.95 -4.10
N MET A 208 -58.86 -6.39 -3.12
CA MET A 208 -59.41 -5.72 -1.93
C MET A 208 -58.29 -5.16 -1.09
#